data_8b2e8b4acecba31d1ead2726049ca2ad
#
_entry.id   8b2e8b4acecba31d1ead2726049ca2ad
#
_cell.length_a   1.000
_cell.length_b   1.000
_cell.length_c   1.000
_cell.angle_alpha   90.00
_cell.angle_beta   90.00
_cell.angle_gamma   90.00
#
_symmetry.space_group_name_H-M   'P 1'
#
loop_
_entity.id
_entity.type
_entity.pdbx_description
1 polymer ?
#
loop_
_entity_poly.entity_id
_entity_poly.type
_entity_poly.pdbx_seq_one_letter_code
_entity_poly.pdbx_strand_id
1 'polypeptide(L)' 'QVEAEALQDGRLGETIRVRNLHSGRVQQGRVVRMGQVEVLN' A
#
# COMPACT_ATOMS: atom_id res chain seq x y z
N GLN A 1 -2.38 4.73 -12.30
CA GLN A 1 -1.74 4.92 -11.00
C GLN A 1 -2.78 5.24 -9.95
N VAL A 2 -2.75 4.53 -8.85
CA VAL A 2 -3.77 4.63 -7.81
C VAL A 2 -3.13 5.20 -6.55
N GLU A 3 -3.77 6.19 -5.96
CA GLU A 3 -3.33 6.72 -4.67
C GLU A 3 -3.86 5.84 -3.55
N ALA A 4 -2.99 5.52 -2.62
CA ALA A 4 -3.34 4.68 -1.49
C ALA A 4 -2.62 5.18 -0.24
N GLU A 5 -3.25 4.90 0.91
CA GLU A 5 -2.71 5.26 2.21
C GLU A 5 -2.27 4.00 2.93
N ALA A 6 -1.04 3.97 3.40
CA ALA A 6 -0.54 2.86 4.20
C ALA A 6 -1.21 2.89 5.58
N LEU A 7 -1.79 1.76 5.97
CA LEU A 7 -2.49 1.64 7.25
C LEU A 7 -1.58 1.09 8.35
N GLN A 8 -0.37 0.71 8.00
CA GLN A 8 0.60 0.18 8.95
C GLN A 8 2.00 0.43 8.41
N ASP A 9 2.99 0.35 9.30
CA ASP A 9 4.39 0.47 8.90
C ASP A 9 4.84 -0.83 8.24
N GLY A 10 5.76 -0.70 7.28
CA GLY A 10 6.31 -1.86 6.61
C GLY A 10 7.74 -1.61 6.16
N ARG A 11 8.50 -2.68 6.09
CA ARG A 11 9.86 -2.67 5.59
C ARG A 11 9.86 -3.03 4.11
N LEU A 12 10.95 -2.72 3.47
CA LEU A 12 11.13 -3.05 2.05
C LEU A 12 10.84 -4.54 1.82
N GLY A 13 9.99 -4.83 0.85
CA GLY A 13 9.60 -6.19 0.52
C GLY A 13 8.44 -6.74 1.32
N GLU A 14 8.00 -6.05 2.38
CA GLU A 14 6.87 -6.51 3.18
C GLU A 14 5.56 -6.18 2.51
N THR A 15 4.57 -7.03 2.78
CA THR A 15 3.19 -6.78 2.38
C THR A 15 2.46 -6.15 3.56
N ILE A 16 1.85 -5.01 3.30
CA ILE A 16 1.10 -4.28 4.33
C ILE A 16 -0.30 -3.97 3.82
N ARG A 17 -1.17 -3.55 4.73
CA ARG A 17 -2.50 -3.09 4.35
C ARG A 17 -2.43 -1.64 3.90
N VAL A 18 -3.11 -1.37 2.80
CA VAL A 18 -3.25 -0.01 2.29
C VAL A 18 -4.71 0.25 1.97
N ARG A 19 -5.12 1.50 2.09
CA ARG A 19 -6.47 1.90 1.73
C ARG A 19 -6.42 2.68 0.42
N ASN A 20 -7.19 2.22 -0.55
CA ASN A 20 -7.33 2.93 -1.81
C ASN A 20 -8.14 4.20 -1.57
N LEU A 21 -7.54 5.36 -1.80
CA LEU A 21 -8.19 6.64 -1.51
C LEU A 21 -9.33 6.94 -2.48
N HIS A 22 -9.34 6.31 -3.63
CA HIS A 22 -10.39 6.51 -4.62
C HIS A 22 -11.65 5.71 -4.28
N SER A 23 -11.48 4.45 -3.88
CA SER A 23 -12.61 3.56 -3.59
C SER A 23 -12.90 3.40 -2.11
N GLY A 24 -11.95 3.74 -1.25
CA GLY A 24 -12.04 3.53 0.19
C GLY A 24 -11.83 2.10 0.63
N ARG A 25 -11.51 1.21 -0.29
CA ARG A 25 -11.31 -0.20 0.04
C ARG A 25 -9.92 -0.47 0.57
N VAL A 26 -9.84 -1.42 1.49
CA VAL A 26 -8.55 -1.89 2.02
C VAL A 26 -8.03 -2.99 1.12
N GLN A 27 -6.78 -2.85 0.70
CA GLN A 27 -6.12 -3.80 -0.18
C GLN A 27 -4.73 -4.10 0.37
N GLN A 28 -4.07 -5.09 -0.20
CA GLN A 28 -2.71 -5.41 0.15
C GLN A 28 -1.76 -4.62 -0.75
N GLY A 29 -0.67 -4.16 -0.16
CA GLY A 29 0.37 -3.47 -0.91
C GLY A 29 1.73 -3.99 -0.50
N ARG A 30 2.70 -3.89 -1.40
CA ARG A 30 4.08 -4.28 -1.12
C ARG A 30 4.94 -3.03 -1.08
N VAL A 31 5.79 -2.93 -0.06
CA VAL A 31 6.73 -1.83 0.05
C VAL A 31 7.88 -2.09 -0.93
N VAL A 32 7.94 -1.30 -2.01
CA VAL A 32 8.93 -1.50 -3.07
C VAL A 32 10.16 -0.62 -2.90
N ARG A 33 9.99 0.49 -2.19
CA ARG A 33 11.09 1.37 -1.78
C ARG A 33 10.59 2.30 -0.69
N MET A 34 11.50 2.99 -0.04
CA MET A 34 11.13 3.91 1.02
C MET A 34 10.13 4.95 0.47
N GLY A 35 8.99 5.04 1.11
CA GLY A 35 7.96 5.99 0.75
C GLY A 35 7.11 5.60 -0.45
N GLN A 36 7.27 4.37 -0.98
CA GLN A 36 6.52 3.93 -2.14
C GLN A 36 5.97 2.52 -1.92
N VAL A 37 4.68 2.37 -2.15
CA VAL A 37 3.99 1.09 -1.99
C VAL A 37 3.28 0.74 -3.30
N GLU A 38 3.43 -0.50 -3.73
CA GLU A 38 2.73 -1.02 -4.90
C GLU A 38 1.50 -1.77 -4.43
N VAL A 39 0.33 -1.38 -4.94
CA VAL A 39 -0.92 -2.04 -4.57
C VAL A 39 -1.04 -3.37 -5.30
N LEU A 40 -1.34 -4.41 -4.53
CA LEU A 40 -1.51 -5.77 -5.04
C LEU A 40 -3.00 -6.06 -5.20
N ASN A 41 -3.37 -6.64 -6.31
CA ASN A 41 -4.74 -7.06 -6.54
C ASN A 41 -4.93 -8.52 -6.20
#